data_672d41d8081c233bcb3a13c041b3f4f4
#
_entry.id   672d41d8081c233bcb3a13c041b3f4f4
#
_cell.length_a   1.000
_cell.length_b   1.000
_cell.length_c   1.000
_cell.angle_alpha   90.00
_cell.angle_beta   90.00
_cell.angle_gamma   90.00
#
_symmetry.space_group_name_H-M   'P 1'
#
loop_
_entity.id
_entity.type
_entity.pdbx_description
1 polymer ?
#
loop_
_entity_poly.entity_id
_entity_poly.type
_entity_poly.pdbx_seq_one_letter_code
_entity_poly.pdbx_strand_id
1 'polypeptide(L)'
;MWRFPPAVALLRRSLASSALLPAPRCLMAALLLEERPITHVSSAMTVRYLQRCCAADGDGDEAIEAFNRDCSTTSGNGASDDPACTAYLEKLCRSGNLAGAVRILRHLRDEQIHVDLHTYNMLLQQTAEANNFTLCAKVFRCLLLSKIAPDLTSYMNVAKALQKLDNCELILNFVREILEITHDRDSTVMNRLIFATAKYGHVDKSLTIFEELKKEQSSLDVVTFNTILNGLGKAGRVDQMLHEVKLMEELGHSPDIVTYNTIINCLRRLGRLDLCKRFTGEMLEKGITPDLRTYTALVDSFGRAGLITDALEMFEKMKQSHQPSVYVYRALISDLKKAGQFELAEKFSEEMNSSASDLLRPEDFKQKNKGRRFRKNG
;
A
#
# COMPACT_ATOMS: atom_id res chain seq x y z
N MET A 1 14.74 4.81 -46.78
CA MET A 1 13.88 3.69 -47.29
C MET A 1 13.64 2.72 -46.15
N TRP A 2 12.62 2.95 -45.35
CA TRP A 2 12.26 2.06 -44.24
C TRP A 2 11.07 1.21 -44.69
N ARG A 3 11.25 -0.13 -44.71
CA ARG A 3 10.20 -1.08 -45.04
C ARG A 3 9.36 -1.34 -43.77
N PHE A 4 8.06 -1.15 -43.87
CA PHE A 4 7.08 -1.50 -42.85
C PHE A 4 6.91 -3.02 -42.71
N PRO A 5 6.66 -3.55 -41.52
CA PRO A 5 6.42 -4.96 -41.28
C PRO A 5 5.06 -5.41 -41.87
N PRO A 6 4.94 -6.67 -42.35
CA PRO A 6 3.79 -7.16 -43.14
C PRO A 6 2.46 -7.28 -42.42
N ALA A 7 2.39 -7.07 -41.10
CA ALA A 7 1.17 -7.19 -40.31
C ALA A 7 0.10 -6.11 -40.60
N VAL A 8 0.52 -4.93 -41.03
CA VAL A 8 -0.39 -3.79 -41.31
C VAL A 8 -1.12 -3.96 -42.65
N ALA A 9 -0.54 -4.69 -43.59
CA ALA A 9 -1.14 -4.94 -44.91
C ALA A 9 -2.30 -5.96 -44.87
N LEU A 10 -2.31 -6.87 -43.91
CA LEU A 10 -3.36 -7.89 -43.74
C LEU A 10 -4.64 -7.31 -43.10
N LEU A 11 -4.50 -6.33 -42.22
CA LEU A 11 -5.67 -5.66 -41.59
C LEU A 11 -6.45 -4.78 -42.58
N ARG A 12 -5.78 -4.19 -43.58
CA ARG A 12 -6.46 -3.41 -44.65
C ARG A 12 -7.28 -4.27 -45.60
N ARG A 13 -6.93 -5.53 -45.82
CA ARG A 13 -7.68 -6.44 -46.72
C ARG A 13 -8.89 -7.09 -46.05
N SER A 14 -8.87 -7.26 -44.73
CA SER A 14 -9.99 -7.85 -43.98
C SER A 14 -11.17 -6.90 -43.80
N LEU A 15 -10.92 -5.58 -43.74
CA LEU A 15 -11.96 -4.55 -43.52
C LEU A 15 -12.71 -4.13 -44.79
N ALA A 16 -12.19 -4.48 -45.97
CA ALA A 16 -12.84 -4.13 -47.24
C ALA A 16 -13.91 -5.14 -47.75
N SER A 17 -14.08 -6.28 -47.06
CA SER A 17 -14.94 -7.39 -47.52
C SER A 17 -16.17 -7.68 -46.68
N SER A 18 -16.45 -6.92 -45.64
CA SER A 18 -17.68 -7.06 -44.84
C SER A 18 -18.49 -5.76 -44.85
N ALA A 19 -19.36 -5.64 -45.88
CA ALA A 19 -20.46 -4.72 -45.86
C ALA A 19 -21.50 -5.19 -44.83
N LEU A 20 -22.00 -4.26 -43.99
CA LEU A 20 -23.08 -4.39 -42.99
C LEU A 20 -22.64 -4.60 -41.53
N LEU A 21 -22.09 -3.51 -40.96
CA LEU A 21 -22.37 -3.10 -39.57
C LEU A 21 -21.78 -1.67 -39.39
N PRO A 22 -22.48 -0.70 -38.79
CA PRO A 22 -21.92 0.63 -38.58
C PRO A 22 -20.81 0.55 -37.57
N ALA A 23 -19.60 0.81 -38.02
CA ALA A 23 -18.44 0.91 -37.12
C ALA A 23 -18.66 2.01 -36.07
N PRO A 24 -18.40 1.78 -34.79
CA PRO A 24 -18.56 2.82 -33.78
C PRO A 24 -17.69 4.03 -34.14
N ARG A 25 -18.25 5.22 -34.06
CA ARG A 25 -17.62 6.51 -34.40
C ARG A 25 -16.22 6.72 -33.72
N CYS A 26 -15.94 5.97 -32.68
CA CYS A 26 -14.66 5.99 -31.96
C CYS A 26 -13.46 5.47 -32.78
N LEU A 27 -13.68 4.49 -33.69
CA LEU A 27 -12.56 3.93 -34.49
C LEU A 27 -12.09 4.89 -35.58
N MET A 28 -13.02 5.69 -36.13
CA MET A 28 -12.67 6.69 -37.15
C MET A 28 -11.92 7.90 -36.61
N ALA A 29 -12.16 8.27 -35.36
CA ALA A 29 -11.43 9.38 -34.73
C ALA A 29 -9.99 9.00 -34.38
N ALA A 30 -9.74 7.75 -34.02
CA ALA A 30 -8.36 7.25 -33.76
C ALA A 30 -7.52 7.17 -35.05
N LEU A 31 -8.15 6.88 -36.20
CA LEU A 31 -7.47 6.81 -37.51
C LEU A 31 -7.16 8.18 -38.13
N LEU A 32 -7.86 9.24 -37.70
CA LEU A 32 -7.63 10.61 -38.20
C LEU A 32 -6.53 11.38 -37.43
N LEU A 33 -6.05 10.84 -36.31
CA LEU A 33 -5.00 11.45 -35.51
C LEU A 33 -3.58 11.02 -35.92
N GLU A 34 -3.42 10.04 -36.84
CA GLU A 34 -2.10 9.53 -37.25
C GLU A 34 -1.37 10.39 -38.31
N GLU A 35 -1.95 11.46 -38.82
CA GLU A 35 -1.32 12.27 -39.89
C GLU A 35 -0.71 13.61 -39.46
N ARG A 36 -0.51 13.84 -38.15
CA ARG A 36 0.23 15.03 -37.72
C ARG A 36 1.41 14.68 -36.81
N PRO A 37 2.57 15.28 -36.98
CA PRO A 37 3.70 15.05 -36.07
C PRO A 37 3.33 15.53 -34.67
N ILE A 38 3.39 14.62 -33.71
CA ILE A 38 3.06 14.85 -32.30
C ILE A 38 4.17 15.72 -31.68
N THR A 39 3.97 17.02 -31.66
CA THR A 39 4.63 17.90 -30.72
C THR A 39 3.62 18.32 -29.67
N HIS A 40 3.79 17.88 -28.44
CA HIS A 40 3.11 18.34 -27.24
C HIS A 40 1.57 18.42 -27.29
N VAL A 41 0.88 17.29 -27.42
CA VAL A 41 -0.50 17.21 -26.98
C VAL A 41 -0.46 16.81 -25.51
N SER A 42 -0.87 17.73 -24.63
CA SER A 42 -0.96 17.51 -23.19
C SER A 42 -1.73 16.21 -22.90
N SER A 43 -1.12 15.32 -22.11
CA SER A 43 -1.70 14.08 -21.58
C SER A 43 -3.13 14.26 -21.05
N ALA A 44 -3.44 15.45 -20.52
CA ALA A 44 -4.78 15.84 -20.06
C ALA A 44 -5.87 15.83 -21.14
N MET A 45 -5.52 16.10 -22.41
CA MET A 45 -6.52 16.06 -23.51
C MET A 45 -6.88 14.62 -23.92
N THR A 46 -5.89 13.74 -23.95
CA THR A 46 -6.11 12.32 -24.27
C THR A 46 -6.92 11.62 -23.17
N VAL A 47 -6.65 11.93 -21.92
CA VAL A 47 -7.41 11.44 -20.76
C VAL A 47 -8.86 11.97 -20.80
N ARG A 48 -9.08 13.24 -21.10
CA ARG A 48 -10.44 13.81 -21.26
C ARG A 48 -11.22 13.20 -22.41
N TYR A 49 -10.56 12.86 -23.53
CA TYR A 49 -11.20 12.22 -24.67
C TYR A 49 -11.61 10.78 -24.36
N LEU A 50 -10.74 9.99 -23.76
CA LEU A 50 -11.05 8.62 -23.31
C LEU A 50 -12.16 8.60 -22.24
N GLN A 51 -12.18 9.59 -21.36
CA GLN A 51 -13.23 9.75 -20.34
C GLN A 51 -14.61 10.06 -20.94
N ARG A 52 -14.68 10.85 -22.02
CA ARG A 52 -15.94 11.10 -22.75
C ARG A 52 -16.42 9.88 -23.53
N CYS A 53 -15.53 9.06 -24.08
CA CYS A 53 -15.90 7.84 -24.80
C CYS A 53 -16.46 6.74 -23.89
N CYS A 54 -16.06 6.71 -22.61
CA CYS A 54 -16.61 5.77 -21.61
C CYS A 54 -17.95 6.22 -21.00
N ALA A 55 -18.44 7.41 -21.34
CA ALA A 55 -19.70 7.97 -20.82
C ALA A 55 -20.96 7.59 -21.62
N ALA A 56 -20.84 6.71 -22.62
CA ALA A 56 -21.93 6.32 -23.51
C ALA A 56 -22.74 5.12 -23.00
N ASP A 57 -23.10 5.08 -21.70
CA ASP A 57 -24.12 4.18 -21.19
C ASP A 57 -25.42 4.98 -21.00
N GLY A 58 -26.43 4.69 -21.80
CA GLY A 58 -27.66 5.49 -22.02
C GLY A 58 -28.59 5.75 -20.82
N ASP A 59 -28.27 5.30 -19.59
CA ASP A 59 -29.00 5.62 -18.35
C ASP A 59 -28.40 6.79 -17.58
N GLY A 60 -27.42 7.49 -18.17
CA GLY A 60 -26.62 8.54 -17.49
C GLY A 60 -27.36 9.86 -17.29
N ASP A 61 -28.18 10.23 -18.25
CA ASP A 61 -28.73 11.59 -18.30
C ASP A 61 -29.81 11.83 -17.24
N GLU A 62 -30.63 10.83 -16.94
CA GLU A 62 -31.73 10.96 -15.97
C GLU A 62 -31.26 11.26 -14.54
N ALA A 63 -30.15 10.65 -14.10
CA ALA A 63 -29.58 10.88 -12.77
C ALA A 63 -28.95 12.27 -12.66
N ILE A 64 -28.29 12.74 -13.72
CA ILE A 64 -27.69 14.09 -13.79
C ILE A 64 -28.77 15.16 -13.90
N GLU A 65 -29.82 14.92 -14.70
CA GLU A 65 -30.95 15.84 -14.78
C GLU A 65 -31.74 15.95 -13.46
N ALA A 66 -31.91 14.84 -12.74
CA ALA A 66 -32.51 14.83 -11.42
C ALA A 66 -31.64 15.61 -10.41
N PHE A 67 -30.32 15.42 -10.43
CA PHE A 67 -29.38 16.16 -9.61
C PHE A 67 -29.45 17.66 -9.91
N ASN A 68 -29.40 18.07 -11.19
CA ASN A 68 -29.46 19.47 -11.59
C ASN A 68 -30.79 20.14 -11.20
N ARG A 69 -31.91 19.42 -11.23
CA ARG A 69 -33.21 19.92 -10.75
C ARG A 69 -33.23 20.13 -9.24
N ASP A 70 -32.71 19.17 -8.46
CA ASP A 70 -32.71 19.22 -6.98
C ASP A 70 -31.72 20.26 -6.44
N CYS A 71 -30.58 20.47 -7.12
CA CYS A 71 -29.52 21.41 -6.68
C CYS A 71 -29.71 22.84 -7.24
N SER A 72 -30.42 23.05 -8.37
CA SER A 72 -30.66 24.40 -8.92
C SER A 72 -31.53 25.30 -8.02
N THR A 73 -32.24 24.73 -7.04
CA THR A 73 -33.04 25.48 -6.06
C THR A 73 -32.25 26.05 -4.89
N THR A 74 -30.97 25.71 -4.75
CA THR A 74 -30.11 26.07 -3.59
C THR A 74 -28.91 26.95 -3.96
N SER A 75 -28.65 27.25 -5.24
CA SER A 75 -27.48 28.00 -5.65
C SER A 75 -27.62 29.51 -5.42
N GLY A 76 -27.17 29.93 -4.25
CA GLY A 76 -26.85 31.31 -3.93
C GLY A 76 -25.42 31.40 -3.43
N ASN A 77 -24.54 31.97 -4.25
CA ASN A 77 -23.13 32.29 -3.99
C ASN A 77 -22.13 31.11 -4.05
N GLY A 78 -21.24 31.19 -5.03
CA GLY A 78 -20.10 30.31 -5.30
C GLY A 78 -19.15 30.07 -4.12
N ALA A 79 -19.54 29.16 -3.23
CA ALA A 79 -18.69 28.65 -2.17
C ALA A 79 -18.19 27.24 -2.57
N SER A 80 -16.92 26.98 -2.33
CA SER A 80 -16.14 25.84 -2.80
C SER A 80 -16.54 24.47 -2.20
N ASP A 81 -17.47 24.40 -1.26
CA ASP A 81 -18.00 23.17 -0.67
C ASP A 81 -19.53 23.28 -0.60
N ASP A 82 -20.23 22.75 -1.61
CA ASP A 82 -21.68 22.77 -1.59
C ASP A 82 -22.25 21.60 -0.76
N PRO A 83 -22.76 21.85 0.45
CA PRO A 83 -23.34 20.81 1.31
C PRO A 83 -24.53 20.09 0.67
N ALA A 84 -25.19 20.69 -0.33
CA ALA A 84 -26.25 20.07 -1.08
C ALA A 84 -25.77 18.90 -1.93
N CYS A 85 -24.58 19.01 -2.53
CA CYS A 85 -23.97 17.93 -3.32
C CYS A 85 -23.65 16.72 -2.45
N THR A 86 -23.04 16.95 -1.28
CA THR A 86 -22.75 15.88 -0.31
C THR A 86 -24.02 15.20 0.17
N ALA A 87 -25.04 15.98 0.57
CA ALA A 87 -26.32 15.44 1.02
C ALA A 87 -27.06 14.63 -0.07
N TYR A 88 -26.94 15.04 -1.34
CA TYR A 88 -27.50 14.31 -2.46
C TYR A 88 -26.77 12.97 -2.69
N LEU A 89 -25.45 12.96 -2.65
CA LEU A 89 -24.64 11.73 -2.74
C LEU A 89 -24.96 10.77 -1.59
N GLU A 90 -25.12 11.27 -0.36
CA GLU A 90 -25.55 10.48 0.78
C GLU A 90 -26.95 9.87 0.58
N LYS A 91 -27.89 10.64 0.04
CA LYS A 91 -29.26 10.16 -0.28
C LYS A 91 -29.22 9.00 -1.27
N LEU A 92 -28.39 9.10 -2.32
CA LEU A 92 -28.19 8.03 -3.30
C LEU A 92 -27.54 6.79 -2.67
N CYS A 93 -26.57 6.97 -1.79
CA CYS A 93 -25.96 5.85 -1.04
C CYS A 93 -26.98 5.14 -0.15
N ARG A 94 -27.81 5.88 0.58
CA ARG A 94 -28.85 5.31 1.46
C ARG A 94 -29.95 4.57 0.67
N SER A 95 -30.23 5.01 -0.55
CA SER A 95 -31.19 4.32 -1.45
C SER A 95 -30.60 3.13 -2.16
N GLY A 96 -29.28 2.87 -2.01
CA GLY A 96 -28.57 1.78 -2.69
C GLY A 96 -28.18 2.08 -4.15
N ASN A 97 -28.48 3.30 -4.65
CA ASN A 97 -28.14 3.70 -6.03
C ASN A 97 -26.67 4.15 -6.12
N LEU A 98 -25.74 3.22 -5.88
CA LEU A 98 -24.31 3.50 -5.91
C LEU A 98 -23.80 3.85 -7.31
N ALA A 99 -24.39 3.29 -8.35
CA ALA A 99 -24.05 3.60 -9.74
C ALA A 99 -24.40 5.06 -10.08
N GLY A 100 -25.57 5.54 -9.64
CA GLY A 100 -25.99 6.93 -9.75
C GLY A 100 -25.05 7.86 -8.99
N ALA A 101 -24.70 7.51 -7.73
CA ALA A 101 -23.79 8.30 -6.92
C ALA A 101 -22.39 8.46 -7.57
N VAL A 102 -21.85 7.39 -8.16
CA VAL A 102 -20.55 7.43 -8.86
C VAL A 102 -20.65 8.27 -10.16
N ARG A 103 -21.77 8.26 -10.86
CA ARG A 103 -21.99 9.12 -12.03
C ARG A 103 -22.04 10.60 -11.64
N ILE A 104 -22.79 10.94 -10.60
CA ILE A 104 -22.83 12.32 -10.06
C ILE A 104 -21.44 12.77 -9.61
N LEU A 105 -20.70 11.93 -8.88
CA LEU A 105 -19.35 12.26 -8.46
C LEU A 105 -18.42 12.60 -9.63
N ARG A 106 -18.54 11.88 -10.76
CA ARG A 106 -17.80 12.20 -11.99
C ARG A 106 -18.22 13.53 -12.58
N HIS A 107 -19.53 13.77 -12.67
CA HIS A 107 -20.07 15.02 -13.18
C HIS A 107 -19.57 16.22 -12.35
N LEU A 108 -19.64 16.14 -11.01
CA LEU A 108 -19.12 17.18 -10.11
C LEU A 108 -17.63 17.45 -10.35
N ARG A 109 -16.82 16.40 -10.51
CA ARG A 109 -15.39 16.55 -10.84
C ARG A 109 -15.20 17.21 -12.20
N ASP A 110 -15.96 16.82 -13.23
CA ASP A 110 -15.82 17.35 -14.60
C ASP A 110 -16.24 18.83 -14.64
N GLU A 111 -17.21 19.25 -13.83
CA GLU A 111 -17.63 20.64 -13.61
C GLU A 111 -16.70 21.40 -12.62
N GLN A 112 -15.63 20.75 -12.11
CA GLN A 112 -14.69 21.31 -11.14
C GLN A 112 -15.33 21.71 -9.80
N ILE A 113 -16.46 21.11 -9.45
CA ILE A 113 -17.11 21.29 -8.14
C ILE A 113 -16.35 20.48 -7.10
N HIS A 114 -15.96 21.13 -6.02
CA HIS A 114 -15.16 20.52 -4.97
C HIS A 114 -16.01 19.54 -4.16
N VAL A 115 -15.46 18.32 -3.94
CA VAL A 115 -16.04 17.31 -3.05
C VAL A 115 -14.97 16.98 -2.02
N ASP A 116 -15.33 16.94 -0.75
CA ASP A 116 -14.42 16.71 0.35
C ASP A 116 -13.95 15.23 0.46
N LEU A 117 -12.85 14.98 1.16
CA LEU A 117 -12.31 13.63 1.37
C LEU A 117 -13.30 12.72 2.13
N HIS A 118 -14.11 13.30 3.02
CA HIS A 118 -15.09 12.53 3.78
C HIS A 118 -16.14 11.88 2.85
N THR A 119 -16.66 12.64 1.90
CA THR A 119 -17.62 12.17 0.90
C THR A 119 -17.01 11.09 -0.01
N TYR A 120 -15.74 11.24 -0.43
CA TYR A 120 -15.04 10.18 -1.15
C TYR A 120 -14.92 8.91 -0.31
N ASN A 121 -14.54 9.02 0.96
CA ASN A 121 -14.40 7.88 1.85
C ASN A 121 -15.73 7.18 2.15
N MET A 122 -16.82 7.93 2.27
CA MET A 122 -18.17 7.40 2.39
C MET A 122 -18.54 6.55 1.14
N LEU A 123 -18.32 7.08 -0.06
CA LEU A 123 -18.59 6.36 -1.31
C LEU A 123 -17.71 5.12 -1.47
N LEU A 124 -16.42 5.21 -1.13
CA LEU A 124 -15.49 4.08 -1.10
C LEU A 124 -15.98 3.00 -0.13
N GLN A 125 -16.43 3.39 1.06
CA GLN A 125 -16.95 2.47 2.05
C GLN A 125 -18.22 1.76 1.55
N GLN A 126 -19.20 2.50 1.04
CA GLN A 126 -20.46 1.94 0.55
C GLN A 126 -20.26 0.99 -0.64
N THR A 127 -19.40 1.36 -1.58
CA THR A 127 -19.06 0.49 -2.73
C THR A 127 -18.28 -0.76 -2.30
N ALA A 128 -17.42 -0.66 -1.29
CA ALA A 128 -16.71 -1.79 -0.72
C ALA A 128 -17.66 -2.73 0.05
N GLU A 129 -18.59 -2.19 0.83
CA GLU A 129 -19.62 -2.98 1.55
C GLU A 129 -20.55 -3.71 0.60
N ALA A 130 -20.90 -3.08 -0.52
CA ALA A 130 -21.66 -3.71 -1.60
C ALA A 130 -20.83 -4.75 -2.40
N ASN A 131 -19.56 -4.96 -2.08
CA ASN A 131 -18.61 -5.81 -2.81
C ASN A 131 -18.52 -5.47 -4.31
N ASN A 132 -18.71 -4.20 -4.66
CA ASN A 132 -18.62 -3.73 -6.04
C ASN A 132 -17.28 -3.05 -6.28
N PHE A 133 -16.26 -3.86 -6.56
CA PHE A 133 -14.90 -3.36 -6.82
C PHE A 133 -14.86 -2.38 -8.00
N THR A 134 -15.61 -2.63 -9.05
CA THR A 134 -15.62 -1.75 -10.24
C THR A 134 -16.07 -0.33 -9.90
N LEU A 135 -17.12 -0.17 -9.10
CA LEU A 135 -17.54 1.16 -8.63
C LEU A 135 -16.52 1.75 -7.64
N CYS A 136 -15.98 0.96 -6.73
CA CYS A 136 -14.96 1.39 -5.80
C CYS A 136 -13.71 1.93 -6.53
N ALA A 137 -13.24 1.21 -7.54
CA ALA A 137 -12.13 1.64 -8.40
C ALA A 137 -12.42 2.97 -9.11
N LYS A 138 -13.65 3.15 -9.62
CA LYS A 138 -14.07 4.40 -10.24
C LYS A 138 -14.07 5.57 -9.26
N VAL A 139 -14.54 5.37 -8.02
CA VAL A 139 -14.50 6.41 -6.95
C VAL A 139 -13.06 6.75 -6.59
N PHE A 140 -12.21 5.73 -6.38
CA PHE A 140 -10.81 5.95 -6.02
C PHE A 140 -10.04 6.70 -7.12
N ARG A 141 -10.29 6.37 -8.38
CA ARG A 141 -9.75 7.12 -9.52
C ARG A 141 -10.22 8.58 -9.53
N CYS A 142 -11.51 8.84 -9.25
CA CYS A 142 -12.01 10.21 -9.12
C CYS A 142 -11.29 10.98 -8.01
N LEU A 143 -11.04 10.34 -6.87
CA LEU A 143 -10.31 10.93 -5.75
C LEU A 143 -8.87 11.31 -6.17
N LEU A 144 -8.13 10.42 -6.83
CA LEU A 144 -6.77 10.72 -7.31
C LEU A 144 -6.76 11.89 -8.30
N LEU A 145 -7.72 11.92 -9.23
CA LEU A 145 -7.83 12.98 -10.24
C LEU A 145 -8.27 14.33 -9.65
N SER A 146 -8.95 14.35 -8.50
CA SER A 146 -9.35 15.59 -7.81
C SER A 146 -8.20 16.28 -7.08
N LYS A 147 -6.99 15.69 -7.10
CA LYS A 147 -5.78 16.16 -6.40
C LYS A 147 -5.90 16.19 -4.87
N ILE A 148 -6.92 15.56 -4.31
CA ILE A 148 -7.05 15.35 -2.88
C ILE A 148 -6.21 14.12 -2.51
N ALA A 149 -5.32 14.26 -1.52
CA ALA A 149 -4.49 13.14 -1.08
C ALA A 149 -5.35 12.08 -0.35
N PRO A 150 -5.41 10.82 -0.83
CA PRO A 150 -6.10 9.77 -0.12
C PRO A 150 -5.48 9.53 1.27
N ASP A 151 -6.32 9.27 2.25
CA ASP A 151 -5.89 8.88 3.60
C ASP A 151 -5.85 7.35 3.77
N LEU A 152 -5.46 6.88 4.96
CA LEU A 152 -5.42 5.45 5.25
C LEU A 152 -6.81 4.80 5.07
N THR A 153 -7.89 5.51 5.39
CA THR A 153 -9.27 5.02 5.26
C THR A 153 -9.63 4.75 3.80
N SER A 154 -9.23 5.64 2.90
CA SER A 154 -9.41 5.47 1.44
C SER A 154 -8.79 4.16 0.96
N TYR A 155 -7.52 3.92 1.29
CA TYR A 155 -6.81 2.69 0.89
C TYR A 155 -7.41 1.43 1.54
N MET A 156 -7.83 1.52 2.81
CA MET A 156 -8.44 0.39 3.51
C MET A 156 -9.78 -0.01 2.89
N ASN A 157 -10.59 0.94 2.42
CA ASN A 157 -11.83 0.66 1.73
C ASN A 157 -11.59 0.01 0.36
N VAL A 158 -10.59 0.47 -0.40
CA VAL A 158 -10.18 -0.20 -1.65
C VAL A 158 -9.72 -1.63 -1.38
N ALA A 159 -8.89 -1.84 -0.37
CA ALA A 159 -8.43 -3.18 0.01
C ALA A 159 -9.59 -4.10 0.46
N LYS A 160 -10.60 -3.54 1.15
CA LYS A 160 -11.84 -4.26 1.50
C LYS A 160 -12.63 -4.66 0.24
N ALA A 161 -12.74 -3.77 -0.73
CA ALA A 161 -13.42 -4.08 -2.01
C ALA A 161 -12.68 -5.17 -2.82
N LEU A 162 -11.35 -5.24 -2.70
CA LEU A 162 -10.55 -6.31 -3.30
C LEU A 162 -10.80 -7.69 -2.67
N GLN A 163 -11.35 -7.75 -1.44
CA GLN A 163 -11.46 -8.99 -0.66
C GLN A 163 -12.11 -10.14 -1.43
N LYS A 164 -13.22 -9.89 -2.07
CA LYS A 164 -14.02 -10.92 -2.78
C LYS A 164 -13.76 -10.95 -4.29
N LEU A 165 -12.77 -10.21 -4.77
CA LEU A 165 -12.45 -10.16 -6.19
C LEU A 165 -11.49 -11.29 -6.54
N ASP A 166 -11.95 -12.28 -7.28
CA ASP A 166 -11.12 -13.41 -7.75
C ASP A 166 -10.51 -13.15 -9.14
N ASN A 167 -10.97 -12.11 -9.85
CA ASN A 167 -10.48 -11.76 -11.17
C ASN A 167 -9.20 -10.94 -11.08
N CYS A 168 -8.06 -11.59 -11.31
CA CYS A 168 -6.74 -10.95 -11.30
C CYS A 168 -6.60 -9.88 -12.41
N GLU A 169 -7.25 -10.05 -13.55
CA GLU A 169 -7.16 -9.09 -14.66
C GLU A 169 -7.76 -7.73 -14.28
N LEU A 170 -8.85 -7.72 -13.53
CA LEU A 170 -9.43 -6.46 -13.02
C LEU A 170 -8.49 -5.76 -12.04
N ILE A 171 -7.74 -6.52 -11.23
CA ILE A 171 -6.72 -5.95 -10.33
C ILE A 171 -5.60 -5.32 -11.15
N LEU A 172 -5.09 -6.04 -12.16
CA LEU A 172 -4.00 -5.55 -13.01
C LEU A 172 -4.39 -4.29 -13.79
N ASN A 173 -5.59 -4.28 -14.38
CA ASN A 173 -6.09 -3.10 -15.07
C ASN A 173 -6.24 -1.90 -14.13
N PHE A 174 -6.76 -2.13 -12.92
CA PHE A 174 -6.83 -1.08 -11.89
C PHE A 174 -5.45 -0.54 -11.51
N VAL A 175 -4.45 -1.41 -11.34
CA VAL A 175 -3.07 -1.01 -11.03
C VAL A 175 -2.49 -0.15 -12.15
N ARG A 176 -2.63 -0.56 -13.41
CA ARG A 176 -2.17 0.21 -14.58
C ARG A 176 -2.83 1.57 -14.67
N GLU A 177 -4.17 1.62 -14.49
CA GLU A 177 -4.89 2.90 -14.47
C GLU A 177 -4.38 3.85 -13.37
N ILE A 178 -4.03 3.32 -12.18
CA ILE A 178 -3.48 4.14 -11.09
C ILE A 178 -2.08 4.63 -11.45
N LEU A 179 -1.22 3.77 -12.00
CA LEU A 179 0.13 4.15 -12.44
C LEU A 179 0.09 5.25 -13.50
N GLU A 180 -0.81 5.16 -14.48
CA GLU A 180 -1.03 6.21 -15.48
C GLU A 180 -1.45 7.55 -14.84
N ILE A 181 -2.35 7.53 -13.84
CA ILE A 181 -2.82 8.75 -13.16
C ILE A 181 -1.72 9.39 -12.32
N THR A 182 -0.92 8.57 -11.64
CA THR A 182 0.13 9.04 -10.72
C THR A 182 1.45 9.36 -11.43
N HIS A 183 1.52 9.15 -12.76
CA HIS A 183 2.68 9.43 -13.61
C HIS A 183 3.97 8.73 -13.18
N ASP A 184 3.91 7.48 -12.78
CA ASP A 184 5.04 6.59 -12.43
C ASP A 184 6.02 7.11 -11.35
N ARG A 185 5.84 8.33 -10.85
CA ARG A 185 6.82 8.98 -9.98
C ARG A 185 6.54 8.89 -8.49
N ASP A 186 5.31 8.54 -8.11
CA ASP A 186 4.92 8.45 -6.71
C ASP A 186 4.57 7.01 -6.32
N SER A 187 5.58 6.26 -5.85
CA SER A 187 5.40 4.94 -5.29
C SER A 187 4.47 4.92 -4.04
N THR A 188 4.19 6.10 -3.47
CA THR A 188 3.43 6.24 -2.21
C THR A 188 2.03 5.65 -2.31
N VAL A 189 1.31 5.90 -3.42
CA VAL A 189 -0.05 5.38 -3.62
C VAL A 189 -0.04 3.87 -3.67
N MET A 190 0.88 3.30 -4.44
CA MET A 190 1.00 1.85 -4.62
C MET A 190 1.49 1.17 -3.35
N ASN A 191 2.47 1.75 -2.65
CA ASN A 191 2.94 1.27 -1.34
C ASN A 191 1.80 1.20 -0.31
N ARG A 192 0.94 2.21 -0.28
CA ARG A 192 -0.22 2.24 0.61
C ARG A 192 -1.30 1.23 0.21
N LEU A 193 -1.53 0.99 -1.09
CA LEU A 193 -2.42 -0.06 -1.57
C LEU A 193 -1.90 -1.46 -1.20
N ILE A 194 -0.62 -1.74 -1.43
CA ILE A 194 0.05 -2.98 -1.03
C ILE A 194 -0.09 -3.16 0.49
N PHE A 195 0.23 -2.12 1.27
CA PHE A 195 0.11 -2.16 2.73
C PHE A 195 -1.32 -2.46 3.18
N ALA A 196 -2.32 -1.75 2.65
CA ALA A 196 -3.72 -1.92 3.00
C ALA A 196 -4.21 -3.34 2.65
N THR A 197 -3.86 -3.84 1.47
CA THR A 197 -4.22 -5.17 0.98
C THR A 197 -3.58 -6.27 1.84
N ALA A 198 -2.29 -6.14 2.16
CA ALA A 198 -1.58 -7.05 3.07
C ALA A 198 -2.14 -7.01 4.49
N LYS A 199 -2.55 -5.83 4.99
CA LYS A 199 -3.14 -5.65 6.32
C LYS A 199 -4.49 -6.34 6.45
N TYR A 200 -5.28 -6.43 5.36
CA TYR A 200 -6.50 -7.23 5.30
C TYR A 200 -6.26 -8.74 5.18
N GLY A 201 -5.01 -9.19 5.12
CA GLY A 201 -4.65 -10.60 5.01
C GLY A 201 -4.62 -11.12 3.56
N HIS A 202 -4.80 -10.24 2.55
CA HIS A 202 -4.81 -10.61 1.13
C HIS A 202 -3.42 -10.53 0.53
N VAL A 203 -2.48 -11.34 1.06
CA VAL A 203 -1.06 -11.31 0.67
C VAL A 203 -0.88 -11.63 -0.81
N ASP A 204 -1.67 -12.56 -1.37
CA ASP A 204 -1.59 -12.90 -2.80
C ASP A 204 -1.96 -11.72 -3.70
N LYS A 205 -2.99 -10.95 -3.32
CA LYS A 205 -3.38 -9.73 -4.06
C LYS A 205 -2.34 -8.63 -3.92
N SER A 206 -1.71 -8.50 -2.73
CA SER A 206 -0.59 -7.58 -2.54
C SER A 206 0.59 -7.94 -3.44
N LEU A 207 0.89 -9.24 -3.57
CA LEU A 207 1.92 -9.74 -4.47
C LEU A 207 1.55 -9.49 -5.94
N THR A 208 0.29 -9.70 -6.34
CA THR A 208 -0.16 -9.39 -7.71
C THR A 208 0.08 -7.92 -8.06
N ILE A 209 -0.23 -7.00 -7.14
CA ILE A 209 0.04 -5.56 -7.32
C ILE A 209 1.55 -5.31 -7.40
N PHE A 210 2.33 -5.93 -6.52
CA PHE A 210 3.79 -5.77 -6.48
C PHE A 210 4.47 -6.33 -7.74
N GLU A 211 4.04 -7.50 -8.23
CA GLU A 211 4.56 -8.08 -9.47
C GLU A 211 4.27 -7.22 -10.70
N GLU A 212 3.12 -6.55 -10.73
CA GLU A 212 2.81 -5.63 -11.83
C GLU A 212 3.70 -4.38 -11.78
N LEU A 213 3.96 -3.84 -10.58
CA LEU A 213 4.93 -2.75 -10.41
C LEU A 213 6.33 -3.12 -10.91
N LYS A 214 6.78 -4.37 -10.66
CA LYS A 214 8.06 -4.86 -11.16
C LYS A 214 8.11 -4.88 -12.69
N LYS A 215 7.03 -5.28 -13.36
CA LYS A 215 6.95 -5.34 -14.83
C LYS A 215 6.97 -3.97 -15.48
N GLU A 216 6.25 -3.03 -14.93
CA GLU A 216 6.14 -1.66 -15.45
C GLU A 216 7.41 -0.83 -15.17
N GLN A 217 8.48 -1.44 -14.62
CA GLN A 217 9.73 -0.75 -14.24
C GLN A 217 9.47 0.52 -13.40
N SER A 218 8.31 0.59 -12.75
CA SER A 218 8.00 1.67 -11.85
C SER A 218 8.95 1.64 -10.65
N SER A 219 9.19 2.79 -10.04
CA SER A 219 10.18 2.95 -8.97
C SER A 219 9.83 2.14 -7.74
N LEU A 220 10.27 0.88 -7.72
CA LEU A 220 10.28 0.09 -6.49
C LEU A 220 11.27 0.76 -5.53
N ASP A 221 10.86 0.94 -4.30
CA ASP A 221 11.72 1.47 -3.25
C ASP A 221 11.83 0.50 -2.07
N VAL A 222 12.73 0.79 -1.15
CA VAL A 222 12.94 0.00 0.08
C VAL A 222 11.65 -0.14 0.89
N VAL A 223 10.76 0.88 0.85
CA VAL A 223 9.49 0.89 1.58
C VAL A 223 8.52 -0.13 0.99
N THR A 224 8.46 -0.24 -0.36
CA THR A 224 7.66 -1.26 -1.06
C THR A 224 8.10 -2.66 -0.65
N PHE A 225 9.41 -2.94 -0.73
CA PHE A 225 9.96 -4.23 -0.31
C PHE A 225 9.67 -4.52 1.15
N ASN A 226 9.92 -3.60 2.07
CA ASN A 226 9.63 -3.76 3.50
C ASN A 226 8.16 -4.06 3.77
N THR A 227 7.25 -3.49 2.99
CA THR A 227 5.82 -3.74 3.10
C THR A 227 5.45 -5.17 2.67
N ILE A 228 5.99 -5.63 1.55
CA ILE A 228 5.80 -7.01 1.06
C ILE A 228 6.43 -8.03 2.01
N LEU A 229 7.66 -7.81 2.45
CA LEU A 229 8.36 -8.68 3.41
C LEU A 229 7.56 -8.86 4.70
N ASN A 230 7.00 -7.76 5.24
CA ASN A 230 6.13 -7.82 6.42
C ASN A 230 4.83 -8.59 6.15
N GLY A 231 4.23 -8.42 4.97
CA GLY A 231 3.04 -9.18 4.54
C GLY A 231 3.32 -10.67 4.46
N LEU A 232 4.38 -11.07 3.75
CA LEU A 232 4.82 -12.45 3.60
C LEU A 232 5.18 -13.11 4.95
N GLY A 233 5.92 -12.36 5.78
CA GLY A 233 6.28 -12.82 7.11
C GLY A 233 5.07 -13.04 8.05
N LYS A 234 4.04 -12.20 7.94
CA LYS A 234 2.77 -12.41 8.68
C LYS A 234 2.00 -13.62 8.18
N ALA A 235 2.07 -13.89 6.89
CA ALA A 235 1.44 -15.06 6.27
C ALA A 235 2.25 -16.36 6.46
N GLY A 236 3.44 -16.32 7.07
CA GLY A 236 4.29 -17.49 7.25
C GLY A 236 5.02 -17.95 5.98
N ARG A 237 5.01 -17.15 4.92
CA ARG A 237 5.59 -17.49 3.60
C ARG A 237 7.09 -17.16 3.57
N VAL A 238 7.88 -17.89 4.39
CA VAL A 238 9.31 -17.61 4.62
C VAL A 238 10.12 -17.69 3.33
N ASP A 239 9.94 -18.73 2.53
CA ASP A 239 10.76 -18.93 1.33
C ASP A 239 10.56 -17.80 0.31
N GLN A 240 9.33 -17.33 0.15
CA GLN A 240 9.04 -16.18 -0.69
C GLN A 240 9.60 -14.88 -0.09
N MET A 241 9.51 -14.70 1.23
CA MET A 241 10.13 -13.55 1.90
C MET A 241 11.64 -13.52 1.63
N LEU A 242 12.34 -14.65 1.73
CA LEU A 242 13.77 -14.74 1.45
C LEU A 242 14.10 -14.49 -0.03
N HIS A 243 13.23 -14.93 -0.94
CA HIS A 243 13.36 -14.65 -2.37
C HIS A 243 13.27 -13.14 -2.65
N GLU A 244 12.29 -12.46 -2.05
CA GLU A 244 12.11 -11.01 -2.27
C GLU A 244 13.26 -10.18 -1.66
N VAL A 245 13.87 -10.63 -0.56
CA VAL A 245 15.10 -9.99 0.00
C VAL A 245 16.22 -10.05 -1.01
N LYS A 246 16.43 -11.24 -1.61
CA LYS A 246 17.48 -11.43 -2.63
C LYS A 246 17.23 -10.57 -3.86
N LEU A 247 15.98 -10.55 -4.34
CA LEU A 247 15.58 -9.70 -5.46
C LEU A 247 15.79 -8.22 -5.17
N MET A 248 15.52 -7.76 -3.95
CA MET A 248 15.77 -6.40 -3.51
C MET A 248 17.24 -6.02 -3.70
N GLU A 249 18.17 -6.90 -3.31
CA GLU A 249 19.61 -6.70 -3.49
C GLU A 249 20.04 -6.74 -4.96
N GLU A 250 19.50 -7.68 -5.75
CA GLU A 250 19.73 -7.80 -7.18
C GLU A 250 19.31 -6.55 -7.97
N LEU A 251 18.26 -5.88 -7.52
CA LEU A 251 17.77 -4.61 -8.08
C LEU A 251 18.54 -3.38 -7.56
N GLY A 252 19.57 -3.58 -6.74
CA GLY A 252 20.42 -2.51 -6.22
C GLY A 252 19.87 -1.80 -4.99
N HIS A 253 18.80 -2.31 -4.38
CA HIS A 253 18.26 -1.79 -3.12
C HIS A 253 18.92 -2.49 -1.93
N SER A 254 19.77 -1.80 -1.20
CA SER A 254 20.40 -2.36 0.00
C SER A 254 19.38 -2.46 1.15
N PRO A 255 19.26 -3.65 1.80
CA PRO A 255 18.47 -3.79 3.01
C PRO A 255 18.93 -2.83 4.10
N ASP A 256 17.99 -2.10 4.70
CA ASP A 256 18.23 -1.16 5.80
C ASP A 256 17.85 -1.78 7.16
N ILE A 257 18.01 -1.00 8.24
CA ILE A 257 17.65 -1.42 9.60
C ILE A 257 16.18 -1.86 9.70
N VAL A 258 15.27 -1.23 8.94
CA VAL A 258 13.84 -1.57 8.93
C VAL A 258 13.61 -2.91 8.24
N THR A 259 14.34 -3.16 7.14
CA THR A 259 14.32 -4.43 6.41
C THR A 259 14.74 -5.58 7.32
N TYR A 260 15.94 -5.47 7.94
CA TYR A 260 16.44 -6.52 8.84
C TYR A 260 15.54 -6.73 10.05
N ASN A 261 15.09 -5.68 10.70
CA ASN A 261 14.17 -5.78 11.84
C ASN A 261 12.83 -6.42 11.44
N THR A 262 12.33 -6.16 10.23
CA THR A 262 11.12 -6.79 9.70
C THR A 262 11.33 -8.29 9.51
N ILE A 263 12.41 -8.68 8.85
CA ILE A 263 12.78 -10.10 8.61
C ILE A 263 12.94 -10.85 9.93
N ILE A 264 13.81 -10.34 10.83
CA ILE A 264 14.10 -10.95 12.12
C ILE A 264 12.84 -11.11 12.96
N ASN A 265 11.98 -10.08 13.03
CA ASN A 265 10.73 -10.16 13.79
C ASN A 265 9.73 -11.16 13.19
N CYS A 266 9.67 -11.30 11.87
CA CYS A 266 8.83 -12.29 11.22
C CYS A 266 9.35 -13.72 11.49
N LEU A 267 10.64 -13.96 11.28
CA LEU A 267 11.28 -15.26 11.50
C LEU A 267 11.19 -15.71 12.98
N ARG A 268 11.42 -14.79 13.91
CA ARG A 268 11.27 -15.04 15.35
C ARG A 268 9.85 -15.49 15.72
N ARG A 269 8.82 -14.82 15.19
CA ARG A 269 7.42 -15.23 15.44
C ARG A 269 7.07 -16.59 14.86
N LEU A 270 7.74 -17.01 13.81
CA LEU A 270 7.58 -18.30 13.15
C LEU A 270 8.48 -19.39 13.75
N GLY A 271 9.27 -19.07 14.80
CA GLY A 271 10.18 -20.00 15.43
C GLY A 271 11.44 -20.35 14.62
N ARG A 272 11.69 -19.64 13.49
CA ARG A 272 12.87 -19.85 12.64
C ARG A 272 14.10 -19.13 13.22
N LEU A 273 14.50 -19.57 14.41
CA LEU A 273 15.59 -18.94 15.18
C LEU A 273 16.96 -19.11 14.52
N ASP A 274 17.16 -20.20 13.77
CA ASP A 274 18.30 -20.44 12.91
C ASP A 274 18.52 -19.27 11.90
N LEU A 275 17.45 -18.89 11.21
CA LEU A 275 17.47 -17.77 10.29
C LEU A 275 17.58 -16.43 11.00
N CYS A 276 16.98 -16.27 12.19
CA CYS A 276 17.17 -15.06 12.98
C CYS A 276 18.65 -14.81 13.29
N LYS A 277 19.37 -15.85 13.73
CA LYS A 277 20.82 -15.74 14.01
C LYS A 277 21.59 -15.35 12.76
N ARG A 278 21.31 -15.99 11.62
CA ARG A 278 21.94 -15.70 10.33
C ARG A 278 21.74 -14.23 9.91
N PHE A 279 20.48 -13.76 9.88
CA PHE A 279 20.19 -12.38 9.47
C PHE A 279 20.71 -11.33 10.45
N THR A 280 20.77 -11.65 11.75
CA THR A 280 21.42 -10.77 12.73
C THR A 280 22.93 -10.68 12.49
N GLY A 281 23.58 -11.80 12.15
CA GLY A 281 24.99 -11.83 11.77
C GLY A 281 25.26 -10.99 10.52
N GLU A 282 24.50 -11.21 9.45
CA GLU A 282 24.59 -10.45 8.21
C GLU A 282 24.39 -8.93 8.41
N MET A 283 23.38 -8.55 9.22
CA MET A 283 23.12 -7.17 9.59
C MET A 283 24.34 -6.51 10.25
N LEU A 284 24.98 -7.22 11.18
CA LEU A 284 26.18 -6.75 11.89
C LEU A 284 27.39 -6.67 10.96
N GLU A 285 27.61 -7.64 10.08
CA GLU A 285 28.68 -7.65 9.08
C GLU A 285 28.57 -6.46 8.11
N LYS A 286 27.36 -6.04 7.79
CA LYS A 286 27.08 -4.82 7.00
C LYS A 286 27.19 -3.52 7.83
N GLY A 287 27.58 -3.60 9.10
CA GLY A 287 27.71 -2.44 9.98
C GLY A 287 26.38 -1.86 10.48
N ILE A 288 25.28 -2.58 10.30
CA ILE A 288 23.96 -2.17 10.76
C ILE A 288 23.71 -2.80 12.14
N THR A 289 23.54 -1.99 13.18
CA THR A 289 23.29 -2.49 14.54
C THR A 289 21.78 -2.70 14.77
N PRO A 290 21.34 -3.89 15.24
CA PRO A 290 19.96 -4.10 15.68
C PRO A 290 19.57 -3.08 16.76
N ASP A 291 18.31 -2.65 16.77
CA ASP A 291 17.81 -1.79 17.83
C ASP A 291 17.59 -2.56 19.15
N LEU A 292 17.46 -1.84 20.24
CA LEU A 292 17.24 -2.42 21.57
C LEU A 292 16.02 -3.38 21.61
N ARG A 293 14.99 -3.10 20.83
CA ARG A 293 13.79 -3.96 20.77
C ARG A 293 14.10 -5.28 20.07
N THR A 294 14.86 -5.24 19.00
CA THR A 294 15.27 -6.43 18.24
C THR A 294 16.17 -7.31 19.09
N TYR A 295 17.19 -6.75 19.74
CA TYR A 295 18.03 -7.50 20.67
C TYR A 295 17.22 -8.11 21.82
N THR A 296 16.37 -7.31 22.48
CA THR A 296 15.51 -7.80 23.57
C THR A 296 14.65 -8.99 23.12
N ALA A 297 14.06 -8.88 21.93
CA ALA A 297 13.21 -9.92 21.37
C ALA A 297 13.98 -11.18 20.96
N LEU A 298 15.24 -11.04 20.52
CA LEU A 298 16.13 -12.17 20.22
C LEU A 298 16.55 -12.91 21.49
N VAL A 299 17.06 -12.18 22.49
CA VAL A 299 17.45 -12.75 23.78
C VAL A 299 16.29 -13.55 24.40
N ASP A 300 15.11 -12.95 24.49
CA ASP A 300 13.92 -13.60 25.03
C ASP A 300 13.47 -14.83 24.20
N SER A 301 13.60 -14.78 22.87
CA SER A 301 13.18 -15.90 22.01
C SER A 301 14.17 -17.07 22.05
N PHE A 302 15.47 -16.80 22.02
CA PHE A 302 16.50 -17.82 22.17
C PHE A 302 16.45 -18.45 23.56
N GLY A 303 16.32 -17.64 24.63
CA GLY A 303 16.20 -18.12 26.00
C GLY A 303 15.01 -19.07 26.19
N ARG A 304 13.83 -18.65 25.74
CA ARG A 304 12.62 -19.51 25.83
C ARG A 304 12.71 -20.79 25.00
N ALA A 305 13.47 -20.78 23.92
CA ALA A 305 13.71 -21.97 23.10
C ALA A 305 14.79 -22.90 23.70
N GLY A 306 15.40 -22.54 24.82
CA GLY A 306 16.49 -23.29 25.43
C GLY A 306 17.85 -23.12 24.75
N LEU A 307 17.95 -22.21 23.77
CA LEU A 307 19.18 -21.89 23.05
C LEU A 307 19.99 -20.86 23.85
N ILE A 308 20.44 -21.29 25.04
CA ILE A 308 21.03 -20.40 26.07
C ILE A 308 22.31 -19.74 25.55
N THR A 309 23.15 -20.47 24.83
CA THR A 309 24.40 -19.92 24.27
C THR A 309 24.10 -18.78 23.30
N ASP A 310 23.09 -18.94 22.42
CA ASP A 310 22.71 -17.90 21.47
C ASP A 310 22.07 -16.69 22.19
N ALA A 311 21.28 -16.94 23.24
CA ALA A 311 20.70 -15.88 24.06
C ALA A 311 21.78 -15.04 24.74
N LEU A 312 22.82 -15.68 25.31
CA LEU A 312 23.95 -15.00 25.91
C LEU A 312 24.77 -14.22 24.88
N GLU A 313 25.03 -14.79 23.71
CA GLU A 313 25.74 -14.10 22.63
C GLU A 313 24.99 -12.81 22.21
N MET A 314 23.68 -12.88 22.04
CA MET A 314 22.88 -11.71 21.68
C MET A 314 22.82 -10.68 22.82
N PHE A 315 22.79 -11.12 24.07
CA PHE A 315 22.82 -10.24 25.21
C PHE A 315 24.14 -9.48 25.32
N GLU A 316 25.29 -10.17 25.15
CA GLU A 316 26.61 -9.51 25.16
C GLU A 316 26.76 -8.54 23.97
N LYS A 317 26.33 -8.89 22.78
CA LYS A 317 26.29 -7.96 21.63
C LYS A 317 25.39 -6.73 21.89
N MET A 318 24.27 -6.92 22.57
CA MET A 318 23.39 -5.81 22.98
C MET A 318 24.11 -4.87 23.95
N LYS A 319 24.86 -5.39 24.94
CA LYS A 319 25.62 -4.58 25.91
C LYS A 319 26.67 -3.69 25.26
N GLN A 320 27.23 -4.10 24.13
CA GLN A 320 28.23 -3.30 23.40
C GLN A 320 27.64 -2.03 22.77
N SER A 321 26.37 -2.04 22.45
CA SER A 321 25.71 -0.96 21.67
C SER A 321 24.53 -0.29 22.39
N HIS A 322 23.96 -0.97 23.38
CA HIS A 322 22.76 -0.51 24.09
C HIS A 322 22.83 -0.85 25.56
N GLN A 323 22.20 -0.03 26.38
CA GLN A 323 22.02 -0.33 27.79
C GLN A 323 20.84 -1.31 27.95
N PRO A 324 21.06 -2.51 28.54
CA PRO A 324 20.01 -3.47 28.77
C PRO A 324 18.94 -2.94 29.72
N SER A 325 17.71 -3.41 29.54
CA SER A 325 16.64 -3.10 30.50
C SER A 325 16.54 -4.17 31.60
N VAL A 326 15.98 -3.80 32.73
CA VAL A 326 15.67 -4.76 33.82
C VAL A 326 14.86 -5.96 33.31
N TYR A 327 13.98 -5.74 32.30
CA TYR A 327 13.18 -6.81 31.71
C TYR A 327 14.05 -7.89 31.05
N VAL A 328 15.08 -7.48 30.29
CA VAL A 328 15.96 -8.43 29.58
C VAL A 328 16.79 -9.26 30.57
N TYR A 329 17.33 -8.63 31.61
CA TYR A 329 18.03 -9.35 32.67
C TYR A 329 17.13 -10.40 33.34
N ARG A 330 15.89 -10.01 33.73
CA ARG A 330 14.96 -10.92 34.38
C ARG A 330 14.55 -12.09 33.46
N ALA A 331 14.33 -11.83 32.18
CA ALA A 331 14.03 -12.88 31.21
C ALA A 331 15.21 -13.86 31.11
N LEU A 332 16.42 -13.35 30.89
CA LEU A 332 17.64 -14.17 30.79
C LEU A 332 17.90 -14.99 32.06
N ILE A 333 17.82 -14.39 33.26
CA ILE A 333 17.97 -15.08 34.56
C ILE A 333 16.95 -16.19 34.71
N SER A 334 15.68 -15.93 34.33
CA SER A 334 14.62 -16.96 34.38
C SER A 334 14.94 -18.14 33.47
N ASP A 335 15.40 -17.87 32.25
CA ASP A 335 15.67 -18.92 31.26
C ASP A 335 16.95 -19.71 31.62
N LEU A 336 18.00 -19.03 32.19
CA LEU A 336 19.16 -19.70 32.76
C LEU A 336 18.79 -20.65 33.90
N LYS A 337 17.91 -20.24 34.82
CA LYS A 337 17.40 -21.09 35.89
C LYS A 337 16.68 -22.32 35.39
N LYS A 338 15.80 -22.15 34.33
CA LYS A 338 15.13 -23.28 33.70
C LYS A 338 16.07 -24.25 33.02
N ALA A 339 17.18 -23.74 32.49
CA ALA A 339 18.26 -24.54 31.88
C ALA A 339 19.23 -25.16 32.90
N GLY A 340 19.03 -24.95 34.21
CA GLY A 340 19.89 -25.49 35.25
C GLY A 340 21.22 -24.75 35.44
N GLN A 341 21.39 -23.59 34.79
CA GLN A 341 22.61 -22.80 34.86
C GLN A 341 22.54 -21.77 36.01
N PHE A 342 22.49 -22.26 37.24
CA PHE A 342 22.24 -21.45 38.43
C PHE A 342 23.37 -20.43 38.72
N GLU A 343 24.63 -20.83 38.55
CA GLU A 343 25.79 -19.94 38.77
C GLU A 343 25.77 -18.71 37.86
N LEU A 344 25.47 -18.91 36.56
CA LEU A 344 25.31 -17.82 35.61
C LEU A 344 24.08 -16.94 35.92
N ALA A 345 22.98 -17.57 36.36
CA ALA A 345 21.77 -16.83 36.74
C ALA A 345 22.03 -15.93 37.96
N GLU A 346 22.84 -16.38 38.92
CA GLU A 346 23.22 -15.60 40.09
C GLU A 346 24.15 -14.44 39.70
N LYS A 347 25.18 -14.71 38.88
CA LYS A 347 26.06 -13.68 38.32
C LYS A 347 25.27 -12.56 37.63
N PHE A 348 24.32 -12.88 36.74
CA PHE A 348 23.51 -11.87 36.08
C PHE A 348 22.52 -11.16 37.01
N SER A 349 22.11 -11.82 38.10
CA SER A 349 21.31 -11.19 39.15
C SER A 349 22.11 -10.15 39.93
N GLU A 350 23.35 -10.43 40.25
CA GLU A 350 24.27 -9.49 40.89
C GLU A 350 24.60 -8.32 39.96
N GLU A 351 24.90 -8.59 38.68
CA GLU A 351 25.14 -7.57 37.68
C GLU A 351 23.93 -6.64 37.52
N MET A 352 22.71 -7.19 37.44
CA MET A 352 21.49 -6.42 37.39
C MET A 352 21.32 -5.51 38.61
N ASN A 353 21.59 -6.04 39.82
CA ASN A 353 21.42 -5.29 41.06
C ASN A 353 22.49 -4.18 41.23
N SER A 354 23.73 -4.43 40.82
CA SER A 354 24.81 -3.45 40.86
C SER A 354 24.59 -2.31 39.85
N SER A 355 23.97 -2.61 38.73
CA SER A 355 23.62 -1.64 37.67
C SER A 355 22.22 -1.04 37.81
N ALA A 356 21.51 -1.30 38.91
CA ALA A 356 20.10 -0.94 39.08
C ALA A 356 19.79 0.57 38.96
N SER A 357 20.76 1.44 39.25
CA SER A 357 20.66 2.90 39.08
C SER A 357 20.65 3.32 37.60
N ASP A 358 21.35 2.55 36.75
CA ASP A 358 21.64 2.90 35.36
C ASP A 358 20.73 2.16 34.35
N LEU A 359 20.00 1.14 34.82
CA LEU A 359 19.13 0.34 33.93
C LEU A 359 17.91 1.09 33.48
N LEU A 360 17.58 0.92 32.19
CA LEU A 360 16.34 1.44 31.63
C LEU A 360 15.10 0.81 32.28
N ARG A 361 14.23 1.66 32.84
CA ARG A 361 12.93 1.25 33.44
C ARG A 361 11.81 1.30 32.42
N PRO A 362 10.71 0.55 32.63
CA PRO A 362 9.54 0.61 31.73
C PRO A 362 8.99 2.02 31.51
N GLU A 363 9.22 2.93 32.47
CA GLU A 363 8.78 4.33 32.42
C GLU A 363 9.58 5.15 31.40
N ASP A 364 10.86 4.84 31.20
CA ASP A 364 11.74 5.52 30.24
C ASP A 364 11.31 5.30 28.78
N PHE A 365 10.67 4.16 28.50
CA PHE A 365 10.07 3.88 27.18
C PHE A 365 8.79 4.70 26.90
N LYS A 366 8.06 5.13 27.95
CA LYS A 366 6.83 5.92 27.78
C LYS A 366 7.11 7.39 27.49
N GLN A 367 8.22 7.95 27.99
CA GLN A 367 8.56 9.35 27.79
C GLN A 367 9.02 9.68 26.38
N LYS A 368 9.73 8.78 25.68
CA LYS A 368 10.14 9.00 24.28
C LYS A 368 8.96 9.11 23.29
N ASN A 369 7.82 8.54 23.61
CA ASN A 369 6.61 8.66 22.79
C ASN A 369 5.81 9.97 23.03
N LYS A 370 5.98 10.63 24.17
CA LYS A 370 5.33 11.92 24.44
C LYS A 370 6.05 13.09 23.76
N GLY A 371 7.36 13.03 23.58
CA GLY A 371 8.16 14.09 22.94
C GLY A 371 7.93 14.27 21.44
N ARG A 372 7.32 13.29 20.74
CA ARG A 372 6.97 13.39 19.31
C ARG A 372 5.61 14.05 19.04
N ARG A 373 4.78 14.26 20.06
CA ARG A 373 3.44 14.90 19.92
C ARG A 373 3.43 16.43 20.03
N PHE A 374 4.53 17.08 20.42
CA PHE A 374 4.57 18.54 20.69
C PHE A 374 5.37 19.37 19.69
N ARG A 375 5.63 18.85 18.45
CA ARG A 375 6.20 19.67 17.36
C ARG A 375 5.31 19.68 16.13
N LYS A 376 4.06 20.05 16.30
CA LYS A 376 3.16 20.49 15.23
C LYS A 376 2.27 21.60 15.80
N ASN A 377 2.84 22.76 16.01
CA ASN A 377 2.18 24.08 16.05
C ASN A 377 3.30 25.13 16.15
N GLY A 378 3.58 25.72 15.02
CA GLY A 378 4.44 26.84 14.82
C GLY A 378 4.56 27.13 13.34
#